data_079391e1163c1a98f83912e68087c140
#
_entry.id   079391e1163c1a98f83912e68087c140
#
_cell.length_a   1.000
_cell.length_b   1.000
_cell.length_c   1.000
_cell.angle_alpha   90.00
_cell.angle_beta   90.00
_cell.angle_gamma   90.00
#
_symmetry.space_group_name_H-M   'P 1'
#
loop_
_entity.id
_entity.type
_entity.pdbx_description
1 polymer ?
#
loop_
_entity_poly.entity_id
_entity_poly.type
_entity_poly.pdbx_seq_one_letter_code
_entity_poly.pdbx_strand_id
1 'polypeptide(L)'
;MKKFAFYIFLIVLLFSFSLFSYKSSQNEINILSYTIDSEKQELNFYWKDDNGNNYLNFQNLKAKLENNKKKLVFATNGGMYNKALLPQGLYIENGKLLKDLDTIKKSSGNFYLQPNGVFYLSDKGIPNICITKSFVHSKSIKYATQSGPMLLIDGKIHSKFNYGSKNINIRNGVGILPNGNLLFAMSK
;
A
#
# COMPACT_ATOMS: atom_id res chain seq x y z
N MET A 1 -36.47 -12.39 -52.26
CA MET A 1 -35.03 -12.64 -52.05
C MET A 1 -34.28 -11.37 -51.60
N LYS A 2 -34.39 -10.23 -52.27
CA LYS A 2 -33.64 -9.00 -51.91
C LYS A 2 -33.95 -8.45 -50.48
N LYS A 3 -35.19 -8.51 -50.01
CA LYS A 3 -35.54 -8.05 -48.63
C LYS A 3 -34.97 -8.95 -47.54
N PHE A 4 -34.92 -10.29 -47.75
CA PHE A 4 -34.36 -11.23 -46.78
C PHE A 4 -32.86 -11.07 -46.64
N ALA A 5 -32.10 -10.85 -47.69
CA ALA A 5 -30.70 -10.57 -47.69
C ALA A 5 -30.36 -9.26 -46.94
N PHE A 6 -31.23 -8.23 -47.06
CA PHE A 6 -31.07 -6.96 -46.37
C PHE A 6 -31.21 -7.12 -44.83
N TYR A 7 -32.18 -7.91 -44.35
CA TYR A 7 -32.32 -8.15 -42.92
C TYR A 7 -31.16 -8.96 -42.32
N ILE A 8 -30.65 -9.95 -43.05
CA ILE A 8 -29.45 -10.70 -42.61
C ILE A 8 -28.25 -9.75 -42.51
N PHE A 9 -28.04 -8.87 -43.48
CA PHE A 9 -26.95 -7.88 -43.46
C PHE A 9 -27.08 -6.92 -42.27
N LEU A 10 -28.31 -6.46 -41.97
CA LEU A 10 -28.57 -5.57 -40.82
C LEU A 10 -28.30 -6.28 -39.48
N ILE A 11 -28.67 -7.54 -39.33
CA ILE A 11 -28.42 -8.34 -38.11
C ILE A 11 -26.93 -8.56 -37.92
N VAL A 12 -26.19 -8.88 -38.98
CA VAL A 12 -24.72 -9.06 -38.92
C VAL A 12 -24.03 -7.75 -38.54
N LEU A 13 -24.49 -6.60 -39.03
CA LEU A 13 -23.96 -5.28 -38.74
C LEU A 13 -24.21 -4.90 -37.27
N LEU A 14 -25.41 -5.18 -36.73
CA LEU A 14 -25.76 -4.96 -35.34
C LEU A 14 -24.94 -5.86 -34.39
N PHE A 15 -24.69 -7.11 -34.77
CA PHE A 15 -23.91 -8.06 -34.00
C PHE A 15 -22.42 -7.70 -34.00
N SER A 16 -21.90 -7.24 -35.13
CA SER A 16 -20.49 -6.73 -35.19
C SER A 16 -20.29 -5.45 -34.38
N PHE A 17 -21.30 -4.56 -34.33
CA PHE A 17 -21.24 -3.34 -33.52
C PHE A 17 -21.30 -3.65 -32.01
N SER A 18 -22.11 -4.65 -31.60
CA SER A 18 -22.15 -5.10 -30.21
C SER A 18 -20.84 -5.75 -29.74
N LEU A 19 -20.19 -6.52 -30.60
CA LEU A 19 -18.87 -7.11 -30.32
C LEU A 19 -17.75 -6.07 -30.26
N PHE A 20 -17.85 -5.00 -31.06
CA PHE A 20 -16.88 -3.90 -31.02
C PHE A 20 -17.03 -3.05 -29.75
N SER A 21 -18.26 -2.82 -29.28
CA SER A 21 -18.53 -2.10 -28.03
C SER A 21 -18.10 -2.87 -26.78
N TYR A 22 -18.13 -4.21 -26.81
CA TYR A 22 -17.70 -5.05 -25.68
C TYR A 22 -16.20 -5.04 -25.44
N LYS A 23 -15.39 -4.69 -26.47
CA LYS A 23 -13.92 -4.69 -26.39
C LYS A 23 -13.34 -3.41 -25.80
N SER A 24 -14.17 -2.43 -25.43
CA SER A 24 -13.71 -1.05 -25.13
C SER A 24 -13.69 -0.67 -23.65
N SER A 25 -13.80 -1.60 -22.70
CA SER A 25 -13.76 -1.25 -21.28
C SER A 25 -13.11 -2.32 -20.39
N GLN A 26 -11.93 -2.78 -20.76
CA GLN A 26 -11.00 -3.28 -19.77
C GLN A 26 -10.03 -2.15 -19.44
N ASN A 27 -10.39 -1.28 -18.50
CA ASN A 27 -9.41 -0.50 -17.76
C ASN A 27 -8.48 -1.53 -17.10
N GLU A 28 -7.31 -1.74 -17.67
CA GLU A 28 -6.26 -2.52 -17.01
C GLU A 28 -6.01 -1.87 -15.65
N ILE A 29 -6.46 -2.54 -14.60
CA ILE A 29 -6.13 -2.14 -13.23
C ILE A 29 -4.65 -2.42 -13.07
N ASN A 30 -3.83 -1.41 -13.31
CA ASN A 30 -2.38 -1.48 -13.19
C ASN A 30 -1.98 -1.47 -11.71
N ILE A 31 -2.17 -2.60 -11.04
CA ILE A 31 -1.73 -2.82 -9.65
C ILE A 31 -0.59 -3.83 -9.65
N LEU A 32 0.50 -3.45 -9.03
CA LEU A 32 1.57 -4.37 -8.65
C LEU A 32 1.29 -4.85 -7.23
N SER A 33 1.36 -6.15 -6.99
CA SER A 33 1.24 -6.71 -5.65
C SER A 33 2.38 -7.69 -5.34
N TYR A 34 2.72 -7.77 -4.06
CA TYR A 34 3.69 -8.72 -3.53
C TYR A 34 3.19 -9.30 -2.22
N THR A 35 3.13 -10.63 -2.13
CA THR A 35 2.75 -11.33 -0.91
C THR A 35 3.99 -11.83 -0.20
N ILE A 36 4.12 -11.50 1.09
CA ILE A 36 5.19 -12.01 1.95
C ILE A 36 4.67 -13.22 2.69
N ASP A 37 5.36 -14.33 2.52
CA ASP A 37 5.25 -15.52 3.35
C ASP A 37 6.16 -15.31 4.58
N SER A 38 5.56 -15.02 5.73
CA SER A 38 6.30 -14.72 6.96
C SER A 38 7.09 -15.91 7.52
N GLU A 39 6.82 -17.14 7.05
CA GLU A 39 7.62 -18.31 7.41
C GLU A 39 8.95 -18.39 6.64
N LYS A 40 9.02 -17.76 5.46
CA LYS A 40 10.18 -17.85 4.55
C LYS A 40 10.91 -16.52 4.35
N GLN A 41 10.28 -15.41 4.69
CA GLN A 41 10.79 -14.08 4.39
C GLN A 41 10.68 -13.16 5.61
N GLU A 42 11.72 -12.36 5.84
CA GLU A 42 11.70 -11.33 6.88
C GLU A 42 11.22 -10.00 6.31
N LEU A 43 10.29 -9.34 7.00
CA LEU A 43 9.97 -7.94 6.78
C LEU A 43 10.75 -7.09 7.77
N ASN A 44 11.54 -6.15 7.25
CA ASN A 44 12.32 -5.22 8.06
C ASN A 44 12.04 -3.78 7.62
N PHE A 45 12.18 -2.83 8.56
CA PHE A 45 12.10 -1.40 8.28
C PHE A 45 13.50 -0.81 8.28
N TYR A 46 13.74 0.17 7.40
CA TYR A 46 14.99 0.85 7.24
C TYR A 46 14.75 2.33 6.95
N TRP A 47 15.31 3.20 7.78
CA TRP A 47 15.25 4.64 7.56
C TRP A 47 16.65 5.21 7.35
N LYS A 48 17.57 4.93 8.28
CA LYS A 48 18.93 5.47 8.29
C LYS A 48 19.97 4.36 8.33
N ASP A 49 21.15 4.68 7.77
CA ASP A 49 22.33 3.84 7.90
C ASP A 49 22.96 3.94 9.30
N ASP A 50 24.05 3.19 9.51
CA ASP A 50 24.76 3.13 10.78
C ASP A 50 25.43 4.50 11.16
N ASN A 51 25.62 5.40 10.18
CA ASN A 51 26.16 6.74 10.37
C ASN A 51 25.06 7.79 10.61
N GLY A 52 23.79 7.39 10.60
CA GLY A 52 22.63 8.27 10.77
C GLY A 52 22.16 8.97 9.50
N ASN A 53 22.69 8.61 8.32
CA ASN A 53 22.26 9.16 7.04
C ASN A 53 21.06 8.40 6.50
N ASN A 54 20.12 9.12 5.87
CA ASN A 54 19.00 8.47 5.19
C ASN A 54 19.49 7.62 4.02
N TYR A 55 18.90 6.42 3.79
CA TYR A 55 19.20 5.59 2.62
C TYR A 55 18.83 6.26 1.30
N LEU A 56 17.85 7.14 1.28
CA LEU A 56 17.34 7.94 0.15
C LEU A 56 16.66 7.14 -0.95
N ASN A 57 17.20 5.99 -1.32
CA ASN A 57 16.66 5.13 -2.38
C ASN A 57 16.93 3.64 -2.12
N PHE A 58 16.26 2.78 -2.91
CA PHE A 58 16.37 1.34 -2.76
C PHE A 58 17.74 0.78 -3.19
N GLN A 59 18.47 1.46 -4.08
CA GLN A 59 19.79 1.04 -4.52
C GLN A 59 20.78 1.10 -3.36
N ASN A 60 20.78 2.20 -2.58
CA ASN A 60 21.63 2.36 -1.42
C ASN A 60 21.31 1.31 -0.35
N LEU A 61 20.01 1.09 -0.08
CA LEU A 61 19.58 0.04 0.84
C LEU A 61 20.01 -1.34 0.37
N LYS A 62 19.82 -1.66 -0.93
CA LYS A 62 20.23 -2.93 -1.53
C LYS A 62 21.71 -3.18 -1.36
N ALA A 63 22.56 -2.21 -1.69
CA ALA A 63 24.02 -2.30 -1.53
C ALA A 63 24.41 -2.59 -0.06
N LYS A 64 23.79 -1.91 0.92
CA LYS A 64 24.03 -2.17 2.35
C LYS A 64 23.63 -3.59 2.74
N LEU A 65 22.48 -4.08 2.25
CA LEU A 65 21.99 -5.44 2.56
C LEU A 65 22.89 -6.51 1.95
N GLU A 66 23.33 -6.35 0.71
CA GLU A 66 24.24 -7.26 0.02
C GLU A 66 25.61 -7.34 0.74
N ASN A 67 26.15 -6.21 1.22
CA ASN A 67 27.36 -6.19 2.05
C ASN A 67 27.17 -6.99 3.35
N ASN A 68 25.95 -7.05 3.88
CA ASN A 68 25.58 -7.83 5.05
C ASN A 68 25.09 -9.25 4.69
N LYS A 69 25.37 -9.74 3.46
CA LYS A 69 24.98 -11.07 2.95
C LYS A 69 23.45 -11.30 2.97
N LYS A 70 22.65 -10.24 2.91
CA LYS A 70 21.20 -10.28 2.80
C LYS A 70 20.76 -9.95 1.37
N LYS A 71 19.74 -10.65 0.86
CA LYS A 71 19.15 -10.41 -0.45
C LYS A 71 17.90 -9.54 -0.31
N LEU A 72 17.86 -8.39 -0.95
CA LEU A 72 16.65 -7.60 -1.10
C LEU A 72 15.76 -8.23 -2.18
N VAL A 73 14.58 -8.70 -1.79
CA VAL A 73 13.62 -9.34 -2.70
C VAL A 73 12.53 -8.36 -3.13
N PHE A 74 12.05 -7.55 -2.18
CA PHE A 74 11.01 -6.55 -2.39
C PHE A 74 11.25 -5.34 -1.49
N ALA A 75 10.92 -4.15 -1.95
CA ALA A 75 10.95 -2.95 -1.15
C ALA A 75 9.85 -1.97 -1.59
N THR A 76 9.28 -1.28 -0.62
CA THR A 76 8.33 -0.18 -0.83
C THR A 76 8.48 0.85 0.27
N ASN A 77 7.87 2.03 0.11
CA ASN A 77 7.81 3.01 1.19
C ASN A 77 7.10 2.42 2.41
N GLY A 78 7.71 2.54 3.58
CA GLY A 78 7.19 1.96 4.82
C GLY A 78 6.08 2.78 5.47
N GLY A 79 5.89 4.01 5.08
CA GLY A 79 4.88 4.91 5.63
C GLY A 79 4.94 6.27 4.97
N MET A 80 4.11 7.21 5.43
CA MET A 80 4.15 8.58 4.94
C MET A 80 5.31 9.35 5.56
N TYR A 81 5.95 10.19 4.75
CA TYR A 81 7.07 11.04 5.14
C TYR A 81 6.88 12.46 4.59
N ASN A 82 7.52 13.42 5.22
CA ASN A 82 7.48 14.82 4.81
C ASN A 82 8.59 15.15 3.79
N LYS A 83 8.65 16.40 3.34
CA LYS A 83 9.64 16.86 2.35
C LYS A 83 11.10 16.73 2.83
N ALA A 84 11.33 16.66 4.14
CA ALA A 84 12.64 16.44 4.74
C ALA A 84 12.98 14.94 4.89
N LEU A 85 12.18 14.04 4.31
CA LEU A 85 12.32 12.59 4.37
C LEU A 85 12.26 12.03 5.80
N LEU A 86 11.54 12.73 6.69
CA LEU A 86 11.27 12.29 8.05
C LEU A 86 9.91 11.60 8.11
N PRO A 87 9.75 10.50 8.88
CA PRO A 87 8.44 9.90 9.13
C PRO A 87 7.43 10.95 9.59
N GLN A 88 6.24 10.96 9.02
CA GLN A 88 5.23 11.97 9.34
C GLN A 88 4.53 11.66 10.68
N GLY A 89 4.34 10.39 11.02
CA GLY A 89 3.80 9.94 12.30
C GLY A 89 4.68 8.88 12.93
N LEU A 90 4.07 7.99 13.74
CA LEU A 90 4.78 6.93 14.47
C LEU A 90 5.77 6.18 13.57
N TYR A 91 6.98 6.01 14.09
CA TYR A 91 7.96 5.14 13.49
C TYR A 91 8.78 4.41 14.56
N ILE A 92 8.71 3.08 14.52
CA ILE A 92 9.50 2.17 15.38
C ILE A 92 10.33 1.29 14.47
N GLU A 93 11.62 1.21 14.74
CA GLU A 93 12.58 0.37 14.02
C GLU A 93 13.44 -0.42 15.01
N ASN A 94 13.45 -1.74 14.86
CA ASN A 94 14.16 -2.67 15.76
C ASN A 94 13.82 -2.46 17.25
N GLY A 95 12.55 -2.24 17.57
CA GLY A 95 12.07 -1.98 18.94
C GLY A 95 12.34 -0.58 19.46
N LYS A 96 13.04 0.28 18.70
CA LYS A 96 13.36 1.65 19.09
C LYS A 96 12.34 2.64 18.55
N LEU A 97 11.71 3.39 19.44
CA LEU A 97 10.81 4.49 19.06
C LEU A 97 11.65 5.66 18.53
N LEU A 98 11.51 5.94 17.22
CA LEU A 98 12.24 7.00 16.53
C LEU A 98 11.39 8.23 16.23
N LYS A 99 10.06 8.05 16.19
CA LYS A 99 9.07 9.12 16.03
C LYS A 99 7.81 8.75 16.78
N ASP A 100 7.27 9.68 17.53
CA ASP A 100 6.05 9.50 18.32
C ASP A 100 4.79 9.37 17.44
N LEU A 101 3.75 8.79 18.05
CA LEU A 101 2.43 8.69 17.45
C LEU A 101 1.84 10.10 17.23
N ASP A 102 1.44 10.39 16.00
CA ASP A 102 0.72 11.63 15.69
C ASP A 102 -0.77 11.42 15.98
N THR A 103 -1.30 12.15 16.95
CA THR A 103 -2.70 12.11 17.37
C THR A 103 -3.51 13.32 16.90
N ILE A 104 -2.95 14.18 16.04
CA ILE A 104 -3.63 15.35 15.50
C ILE A 104 -4.80 14.89 14.62
N LYS A 105 -6.01 15.36 14.96
CA LYS A 105 -7.24 14.93 14.29
C LYS A 105 -7.55 15.70 13.00
N LYS A 106 -7.08 16.92 12.87
CA LYS A 106 -7.35 17.81 11.72
C LYS A 106 -6.10 18.59 11.34
N SER A 107 -5.61 18.38 10.14
CA SER A 107 -4.57 19.17 9.52
C SER A 107 -4.64 18.98 7.99
N SER A 108 -3.77 19.62 7.23
CA SER A 108 -3.73 19.49 5.77
C SER A 108 -3.04 18.19 5.33
N GLY A 109 -3.51 17.63 4.21
CA GLY A 109 -2.91 16.46 3.58
C GLY A 109 -3.59 15.14 3.93
N ASN A 110 -3.29 14.12 3.12
CA ASN A 110 -3.93 12.81 3.19
C ASN A 110 -3.65 12.08 4.51
N PHE A 111 -2.50 12.33 5.13
CA PHE A 111 -2.13 11.72 6.41
C PHE A 111 -3.19 11.98 7.49
N TYR A 112 -3.81 13.15 7.49
CA TYR A 112 -4.80 13.56 8.48
C TYR A 112 -6.24 13.21 8.13
N LEU A 113 -6.48 12.50 7.02
CA LEU A 113 -7.80 11.93 6.72
C LEU A 113 -8.08 10.78 7.69
N GLN A 114 -9.15 10.94 8.48
CA GLN A 114 -9.49 9.99 9.56
C GLN A 114 -10.50 8.93 9.10
N PRO A 115 -10.36 7.69 9.59
CA PRO A 115 -9.29 7.23 10.46
C PRO A 115 -8.00 6.98 9.68
N ASN A 116 -6.88 7.41 10.24
CA ASN A 116 -5.57 6.91 9.88
C ASN A 116 -5.20 5.69 10.74
N GLY A 117 -4.18 4.96 10.37
CA GLY A 117 -3.85 3.68 10.99
C GLY A 117 -2.37 3.48 11.25
N VAL A 118 -2.10 2.48 12.06
CA VAL A 118 -0.75 1.99 12.35
C VAL A 118 -0.66 0.55 11.87
N PHE A 119 0.34 0.28 11.04
CA PHE A 119 0.82 -1.07 10.75
C PHE A 119 2.01 -1.37 11.65
N TYR A 120 2.03 -2.52 12.30
CA TYR A 120 3.15 -2.89 13.16
C TYR A 120 3.39 -4.40 13.17
N LEU A 121 4.63 -4.77 13.50
CA LEU A 121 5.07 -6.14 13.72
C LEU A 121 5.55 -6.29 15.16
N SER A 122 5.15 -7.39 15.80
CA SER A 122 5.74 -7.79 17.07
C SER A 122 7.19 -8.28 16.90
N ASP A 123 7.88 -8.48 17.99
CA ASP A 123 9.19 -9.14 18.07
C ASP A 123 9.17 -10.60 17.54
N LYS A 124 7.99 -11.24 17.56
CA LYS A 124 7.73 -12.55 16.97
C LYS A 124 7.37 -12.49 15.49
N GLY A 125 7.41 -11.32 14.84
CA GLY A 125 7.05 -11.14 13.45
C GLY A 125 5.54 -11.15 13.17
N ILE A 126 4.68 -11.15 14.18
CA ILE A 126 3.22 -11.16 13.99
C ILE A 126 2.75 -9.78 13.52
N PRO A 127 2.12 -9.67 12.33
CA PRO A 127 1.65 -8.41 11.80
C PRO A 127 0.32 -7.99 12.40
N ASN A 128 0.14 -6.67 12.54
CA ASN A 128 -1.11 -6.08 13.00
C ASN A 128 -1.37 -4.75 12.27
N ILE A 129 -2.65 -4.42 12.09
CA ILE A 129 -3.12 -3.13 11.61
C ILE A 129 -4.25 -2.67 12.55
N CYS A 130 -4.15 -1.45 13.04
CA CYS A 130 -5.22 -0.84 13.85
C CYS A 130 -5.40 0.63 13.52
N ILE A 131 -6.56 1.19 13.87
CA ILE A 131 -6.75 2.64 13.82
C ILE A 131 -5.83 3.32 14.84
N THR A 132 -5.33 4.50 14.52
CA THR A 132 -4.37 5.24 15.37
C THR A 132 -4.83 5.37 16.83
N LYS A 133 -6.11 5.66 17.07
CA LYS A 133 -6.66 5.81 18.44
C LYS A 133 -6.62 4.54 19.28
N SER A 134 -6.53 3.36 18.64
CA SER A 134 -6.48 2.05 19.31
C SER A 134 -5.07 1.51 19.44
N PHE A 135 -4.06 2.20 18.89
CA PHE A 135 -2.68 1.79 19.01
C PHE A 135 -2.17 1.99 20.43
N VAL A 136 -1.58 0.95 21.00
CA VAL A 136 -0.91 0.98 22.29
C VAL A 136 0.54 0.56 22.08
N HIS A 137 1.47 1.46 22.44
CA HIS A 137 2.90 1.15 22.37
C HIS A 137 3.26 0.07 23.40
N SER A 138 3.99 -0.94 22.97
CA SER A 138 4.52 -2.03 23.81
C SER A 138 5.96 -2.33 23.43
N LYS A 139 6.75 -2.77 24.40
CA LYS A 139 8.14 -3.23 24.18
C LYS A 139 8.25 -4.45 23.26
N SER A 140 7.17 -5.19 23.07
CA SER A 140 7.10 -6.30 22.12
C SER A 140 6.95 -5.86 20.65
N ILE A 141 6.78 -4.57 20.35
CA ILE A 141 6.69 -4.06 18.99
C ILE A 141 8.09 -3.85 18.43
N LYS A 142 8.46 -4.61 17.40
CA LYS A 142 9.74 -4.51 16.72
C LYS A 142 9.74 -3.42 15.66
N TYR A 143 8.65 -3.33 14.87
CA TYR A 143 8.48 -2.34 13.81
C TYR A 143 7.09 -1.73 13.86
N ALA A 144 6.97 -0.44 13.63
CA ALA A 144 5.67 0.22 13.45
C ALA A 144 5.80 1.43 12.54
N THR A 145 4.75 1.71 11.78
CA THR A 145 4.63 2.93 10.99
C THR A 145 3.17 3.40 10.93
N GLN A 146 2.98 4.71 11.00
CA GLN A 146 1.66 5.34 10.88
C GLN A 146 1.47 5.92 9.49
N SER A 147 0.27 5.72 8.93
CA SER A 147 -0.14 6.26 7.63
C SER A 147 -1.62 6.57 7.60
N GLY A 148 -2.05 7.29 6.58
CA GLY A 148 -3.46 7.62 6.40
C GLY A 148 -3.82 8.02 4.97
N PRO A 149 -5.11 7.96 4.66
CA PRO A 149 -6.17 7.29 5.44
C PRO A 149 -6.08 5.76 5.31
N MET A 150 -6.71 5.03 6.23
CA MET A 150 -6.90 3.58 6.06
C MET A 150 -7.71 3.31 4.80
N LEU A 151 -7.33 2.30 4.02
CA LEU A 151 -8.03 1.95 2.77
C LEU A 151 -9.33 1.21 3.04
N LEU A 152 -9.30 0.29 4.00
CA LEU A 152 -10.44 -0.53 4.42
C LEU A 152 -10.61 -0.41 5.93
N ILE A 153 -11.86 -0.38 6.37
CA ILE A 153 -12.27 -0.38 7.78
C ILE A 153 -13.43 -1.35 7.90
N ASP A 154 -13.27 -2.39 8.71
CA ASP A 154 -14.27 -3.45 8.88
C ASP A 154 -14.77 -4.02 7.53
N GLY A 155 -13.83 -4.26 6.60
CA GLY A 155 -14.11 -4.78 5.27
C GLY A 155 -14.76 -3.80 4.30
N LYS A 156 -14.97 -2.53 4.70
CA LYS A 156 -15.57 -1.49 3.84
C LYS A 156 -14.53 -0.50 3.35
N ILE A 157 -14.65 -0.08 2.10
CA ILE A 157 -13.81 0.98 1.55
C ILE A 157 -14.05 2.29 2.31
N HIS A 158 -12.97 2.97 2.67
CA HIS A 158 -13.04 4.24 3.37
C HIS A 158 -13.84 5.29 2.57
N SER A 159 -14.77 5.99 3.22
CA SER A 159 -15.74 6.91 2.59
C SER A 159 -15.12 8.13 1.85
N LYS A 160 -13.83 8.40 2.06
CA LYS A 160 -13.10 9.45 1.32
C LYS A 160 -12.60 9.01 -0.05
N PHE A 161 -12.68 7.71 -0.39
CA PHE A 161 -12.34 7.21 -1.72
C PHE A 161 -13.58 7.18 -2.60
N ASN A 162 -13.71 8.21 -3.43
CA ASN A 162 -14.82 8.36 -4.36
C ASN A 162 -14.37 8.08 -5.79
N TYR A 163 -15.16 7.31 -6.52
CA TYR A 163 -14.96 7.11 -7.96
C TYR A 163 -14.94 8.47 -8.68
N GLY A 164 -14.03 8.65 -9.65
CA GLY A 164 -13.88 9.91 -10.39
C GLY A 164 -13.20 11.04 -9.63
N SER A 165 -12.61 10.78 -8.46
CA SER A 165 -11.83 11.78 -7.73
C SER A 165 -10.65 12.29 -8.56
N LYS A 166 -10.41 13.60 -8.54
CA LYS A 166 -9.23 14.23 -9.16
C LYS A 166 -7.92 13.99 -8.40
N ASN A 167 -7.98 13.43 -7.19
CA ASN A 167 -6.80 13.12 -6.38
C ASN A 167 -6.19 11.77 -6.85
N ILE A 168 -5.67 11.76 -8.07
CA ILE A 168 -5.05 10.60 -8.70
C ILE A 168 -3.55 10.67 -8.46
N ASN A 169 -3.03 9.75 -7.64
CA ASN A 169 -1.60 9.62 -7.35
C ASN A 169 -1.25 8.14 -7.23
N ILE A 170 0.01 7.80 -7.47
CA ILE A 170 0.53 6.47 -7.15
C ILE A 170 0.37 6.24 -5.65
N ARG A 171 -0.23 5.10 -5.29
CA ARG A 171 -0.49 4.71 -3.91
C ARG A 171 0.13 3.35 -3.64
N ASN A 172 0.65 3.16 -2.45
CA ASN A 172 0.95 1.85 -1.92
C ASN A 172 0.16 1.59 -0.64
N GLY A 173 -0.01 0.34 -0.32
CA GLY A 173 -0.71 -0.10 0.87
C GLY A 173 -0.24 -1.47 1.32
N VAL A 174 -0.52 -1.79 2.58
CA VAL A 174 -0.29 -3.10 3.17
C VAL A 174 -1.58 -3.64 3.75
N GLY A 175 -1.80 -4.94 3.60
CA GLY A 175 -2.92 -5.68 4.18
C GLY A 175 -2.45 -6.99 4.80
N ILE A 176 -3.25 -7.52 5.71
CA ILE A 176 -3.05 -8.85 6.31
C ILE A 176 -4.11 -9.77 5.70
N LEU A 177 -3.67 -10.85 5.07
CA LEU A 177 -4.53 -11.86 4.48
C LEU A 177 -5.11 -12.79 5.58
N PRO A 178 -6.22 -13.49 5.31
CA PRO A 178 -6.83 -14.40 6.30
C PRO A 178 -5.91 -15.50 6.82
N ASN A 179 -4.90 -15.89 6.03
CA ASN A 179 -3.87 -16.86 6.42
C ASN A 179 -2.69 -16.24 7.20
N GLY A 180 -2.75 -14.93 7.54
CA GLY A 180 -1.69 -14.23 8.27
C GLY A 180 -0.58 -13.66 7.38
N ASN A 181 -0.53 -13.97 6.09
CA ASN A 181 0.46 -13.42 5.17
C ASN A 181 0.23 -11.93 4.93
N LEU A 182 1.30 -11.21 4.61
CA LEU A 182 1.24 -9.80 4.28
C LEU A 182 1.09 -9.59 2.77
N LEU A 183 0.14 -8.76 2.37
CA LEU A 183 -0.02 -8.31 0.99
C LEU A 183 0.38 -6.84 0.90
N PHE A 184 1.37 -6.55 0.06
CA PHE A 184 1.67 -5.19 -0.39
C PHE A 184 1.10 -4.97 -1.77
N ALA A 185 0.51 -3.81 -2.00
CA ALA A 185 -0.03 -3.42 -3.29
C ALA A 185 0.35 -1.98 -3.62
N MET A 186 0.61 -1.71 -4.91
CA MET A 186 0.94 -0.39 -5.42
C MET A 186 0.23 -0.17 -6.76
N SER A 187 -0.43 0.99 -6.92
CA SER A 187 -0.92 1.43 -8.22
C SER A 187 0.25 1.89 -9.11
N LYS A 188 0.13 1.67 -10.42
CA LYS A 188 1.02 2.25 -11.43
C LYS A 188 0.55 3.63 -11.84
#